data_38631c04419bb49dc1dff71c5cb4f3df
#
_entry.id   38631c04419bb49dc1dff71c5cb4f3df
#
_cell.length_a   1.000
_cell.length_b   1.000
_cell.length_c   1.000
_cell.angle_alpha   90.00
_cell.angle_beta   90.00
_cell.angle_gamma   90.00
#
_symmetry.space_group_name_H-M   'P 1'
#
loop_
_entity.id
_entity.type
_entity.pdbx_description
1 polymer ?
#
loop_
_entity_poly.entity_id
_entity_poly.type
_entity_poly.pdbx_seq_one_letter_code
_entity_poly.pdbx_strand_id
1 'polypeptide(L)'
;MSHQSGFSLPETLVAALLFAVSLMGLLQYHQILQQSFQHQWQQRQAWRFAMQLLEAYEAGVPYHPSAPDNTASFLSKNWQFSLSEQLQRNECRQVTVRVMTPRRYQATLNRWFCPLSPV
;
A
#
# COMPACT_ATOMS: atom_id res chain seq x y z
N MET A 1 -39.05 -53.42 0.18
CA MET A 1 -38.93 -51.99 0.48
C MET A 1 -37.56 -51.49 0.16
N SER A 2 -37.49 -50.85 -0.90
CA SER A 2 -36.23 -50.22 -1.24
C SER A 2 -36.01 -49.00 -0.36
N HIS A 3 -35.08 -49.12 0.55
CA HIS A 3 -34.58 -47.96 1.26
C HIS A 3 -33.73 -47.13 0.30
N GLN A 4 -34.37 -46.63 -0.70
CA GLN A 4 -33.72 -45.60 -1.47
C GLN A 4 -33.85 -44.34 -0.66
N SER A 5 -32.82 -44.04 0.10
CA SER A 5 -32.69 -42.75 0.72
C SER A 5 -32.37 -41.74 -0.36
N GLY A 6 -33.34 -41.45 -1.25
CA GLY A 6 -33.28 -40.29 -2.06
C GLY A 6 -33.55 -39.07 -1.19
N PHE A 7 -32.78 -38.05 -1.33
CA PHE A 7 -33.02 -36.83 -0.59
C PHE A 7 -34.42 -36.30 -0.94
N SER A 8 -35.20 -35.95 0.06
CA SER A 8 -36.49 -35.33 -0.14
C SER A 8 -36.30 -33.92 -0.72
N LEU A 9 -37.26 -33.42 -1.49
CA LEU A 9 -37.22 -32.09 -2.04
C LEU A 9 -36.91 -31.01 -1.00
N PRO A 10 -37.58 -30.96 0.17
CA PRO A 10 -37.25 -29.93 1.16
C PRO A 10 -35.82 -30.08 1.71
N GLU A 11 -35.31 -31.31 1.82
CA GLU A 11 -33.93 -31.54 2.26
C GLU A 11 -32.91 -30.97 1.23
N THR A 12 -33.17 -31.17 -0.05
CA THR A 12 -32.35 -30.64 -1.10
C THR A 12 -32.36 -29.11 -1.10
N LEU A 13 -33.53 -28.51 -0.84
CA LEU A 13 -33.63 -27.05 -0.76
C LEU A 13 -32.84 -26.49 0.41
N VAL A 14 -32.91 -27.14 1.56
CA VAL A 14 -32.15 -26.71 2.75
C VAL A 14 -30.64 -26.83 2.49
N ALA A 15 -30.21 -27.93 1.88
CA ALA A 15 -28.81 -28.10 1.52
C ALA A 15 -28.34 -27.05 0.55
N ALA A 16 -29.15 -26.73 -0.46
CA ALA A 16 -28.81 -25.68 -1.42
C ALA A 16 -28.73 -24.31 -0.75
N LEU A 17 -29.63 -24.02 0.19
CA LEU A 17 -29.62 -22.77 0.93
C LEU A 17 -28.34 -22.64 1.76
N LEU A 18 -27.98 -23.68 2.50
CA LEU A 18 -26.75 -23.67 3.31
C LEU A 18 -25.51 -23.50 2.46
N PHE A 19 -25.47 -24.16 1.31
CA PHE A 19 -24.38 -24.03 0.36
C PHE A 19 -24.28 -22.61 -0.17
N ALA A 20 -25.39 -21.99 -0.53
CA ALA A 20 -25.42 -20.62 -1.04
C ALA A 20 -24.92 -19.63 0.02
N VAL A 21 -25.34 -19.77 1.27
CA VAL A 21 -24.89 -18.92 2.37
C VAL A 21 -23.40 -19.08 2.59
N SER A 22 -22.90 -20.32 2.54
CA SER A 22 -21.47 -20.60 2.69
C SER A 22 -20.66 -19.95 1.56
N LEU A 23 -21.15 -20.03 0.32
CA LEU A 23 -20.46 -19.39 -0.82
C LEU A 23 -20.42 -17.88 -0.67
N MET A 24 -21.51 -17.27 -0.23
CA MET A 24 -21.54 -15.84 0.01
C MET A 24 -20.52 -15.42 1.06
N GLY A 25 -20.44 -16.19 2.14
CA GLY A 25 -19.45 -15.95 3.18
C GLY A 25 -18.02 -16.03 2.67
N LEU A 26 -17.73 -17.05 1.86
CA LEU A 26 -16.41 -17.22 1.26
C LEU A 26 -16.07 -16.09 0.30
N LEU A 27 -17.03 -15.65 -0.51
CA LEU A 27 -16.79 -14.54 -1.44
C LEU A 27 -16.51 -13.25 -0.70
N GLN A 28 -17.25 -12.95 0.36
CA GLN A 28 -17.01 -11.77 1.19
C GLN A 28 -15.62 -11.81 1.83
N TYR A 29 -15.27 -12.98 2.39
CA TYR A 29 -13.95 -13.16 2.99
C TYR A 29 -12.83 -12.96 1.97
N HIS A 30 -13.01 -13.49 0.77
CA HIS A 30 -12.05 -13.33 -0.32
C HIS A 30 -11.86 -11.85 -0.71
N GLN A 31 -12.97 -11.10 -0.79
CA GLN A 31 -12.90 -9.67 -1.08
C GLN A 31 -12.14 -8.91 0.02
N ILE A 32 -12.39 -9.24 1.28
CA ILE A 32 -11.69 -8.61 2.39
C ILE A 32 -10.21 -8.93 2.34
N LEU A 33 -9.84 -10.17 2.02
CA LEU A 33 -8.43 -10.55 1.86
C LEU A 33 -7.75 -9.80 0.73
N GLN A 34 -8.43 -9.65 -0.40
CA GLN A 34 -7.87 -8.90 -1.53
C GLN A 34 -7.66 -7.44 -1.17
N GLN A 35 -8.60 -6.82 -0.50
CA GLN A 35 -8.48 -5.43 -0.06
C GLN A 35 -7.32 -5.26 0.93
N SER A 36 -7.21 -6.18 1.87
CA SER A 36 -6.11 -6.17 2.84
C SER A 36 -4.77 -6.34 2.15
N PHE A 37 -4.68 -7.25 1.19
CA PHE A 37 -3.46 -7.48 0.43
C PHE A 37 -3.05 -6.25 -0.38
N GLN A 38 -4.00 -5.60 -1.05
CA GLN A 38 -3.74 -4.38 -1.79
C GLN A 38 -3.25 -3.26 -0.88
N HIS A 39 -3.85 -3.14 0.30
CA HIS A 39 -3.44 -2.14 1.27
C HIS A 39 -2.00 -2.37 1.73
N GLN A 40 -1.64 -3.60 2.05
CA GLN A 40 -0.27 -3.95 2.44
C GLN A 40 0.71 -3.70 1.30
N TRP A 41 0.32 -4.02 0.08
CA TRP A 41 1.16 -3.78 -1.08
C TRP A 41 1.42 -2.29 -1.27
N GLN A 42 0.38 -1.47 -1.13
CA GLN A 42 0.52 -0.01 -1.21
C GLN A 42 1.43 0.54 -0.12
N GLN A 43 1.32 0.02 1.11
CA GLN A 43 2.21 0.41 2.20
C GLN A 43 3.66 0.11 1.87
N ARG A 44 3.95 -1.08 1.37
CA ARG A 44 5.30 -1.47 0.98
C ARG A 44 5.84 -0.57 -0.12
N GLN A 45 5.01 -0.26 -1.10
CA GLN A 45 5.40 0.63 -2.19
C GLN A 45 5.67 2.04 -1.68
N ALA A 46 4.85 2.54 -0.76
CA ALA A 46 5.04 3.85 -0.17
C ALA A 46 6.41 3.95 0.52
N TRP A 47 6.78 2.95 1.31
CA TRP A 47 8.08 2.92 1.97
C TRP A 47 9.23 2.86 0.98
N ARG A 48 9.11 2.07 -0.07
CA ARG A 48 10.12 1.99 -1.13
C ARG A 48 10.32 3.33 -1.81
N PHE A 49 9.23 4.01 -2.14
CA PHE A 49 9.32 5.34 -2.76
C PHE A 49 9.93 6.35 -1.84
N ALA A 50 9.56 6.33 -0.57
CA ALA A 50 10.16 7.23 0.42
C ALA A 50 11.67 7.00 0.50
N MET A 51 12.12 5.74 0.53
CA MET A 51 13.54 5.41 0.52
C MET A 51 14.24 5.88 -0.76
N GLN A 52 13.60 5.65 -1.91
CA GLN A 52 14.17 6.08 -3.20
C GLN A 52 14.30 7.59 -3.27
N LEU A 53 13.31 8.32 -2.76
CA LEU A 53 13.37 9.78 -2.74
C LEU A 53 14.51 10.27 -1.85
N LEU A 54 14.70 9.64 -0.70
CA LEU A 54 15.82 9.99 0.18
C LEU A 54 17.16 9.68 -0.45
N GLU A 55 17.29 8.53 -1.10
CA GLU A 55 18.51 8.16 -1.80
C GLU A 55 18.81 9.12 -2.95
N ALA A 56 17.78 9.50 -3.71
CA ALA A 56 17.93 10.47 -4.79
C ALA A 56 18.36 11.84 -4.24
N TYR A 57 17.80 12.25 -3.12
CA TYR A 57 18.20 13.48 -2.47
C TYR A 57 19.66 13.44 -2.01
N GLU A 58 20.09 12.33 -1.44
CA GLU A 58 21.47 12.14 -1.01
C GLU A 58 22.43 12.18 -2.20
N ALA A 59 22.02 11.62 -3.33
CA ALA A 59 22.82 11.62 -4.56
C ALA A 59 22.81 12.97 -5.27
N GLY A 60 22.01 13.93 -4.80
CA GLY A 60 21.90 15.24 -5.43
C GLY A 60 21.09 15.25 -6.71
N VAL A 61 20.31 14.21 -6.98
CA VAL A 61 19.46 14.13 -8.15
C VAL A 61 18.21 14.98 -7.91
N PRO A 62 17.92 15.97 -8.77
CA PRO A 62 16.73 16.78 -8.58
C PRO A 62 15.48 15.92 -8.79
N TYR A 63 14.63 15.90 -7.78
CA TYR A 63 13.35 15.24 -7.87
C TYR A 63 12.33 16.19 -8.49
N HIS A 64 11.87 15.86 -9.68
CA HIS A 64 10.79 16.59 -10.33
C HIS A 64 9.52 15.74 -10.25
N PRO A 65 8.55 16.15 -9.44
CA PRO A 65 7.29 15.40 -9.34
C PRO A 65 6.49 15.39 -10.64
N SER A 66 6.88 16.25 -11.58
CA SER A 66 6.23 16.35 -12.88
C SER A 66 6.97 15.57 -13.98
N ALA A 67 8.10 14.94 -13.68
CA ALA A 67 8.81 14.17 -14.69
C ALA A 67 8.05 12.86 -14.95
N PRO A 68 7.71 12.57 -16.21
CA PRO A 68 7.06 11.31 -16.55
C PRO A 68 8.09 10.18 -16.61
N ASP A 69 8.61 9.81 -15.46
CA ASP A 69 9.34 8.56 -15.39
C ASP A 69 8.36 7.42 -15.57
N ASN A 70 8.69 6.50 -16.48
CA ASN A 70 7.84 5.38 -16.82
C ASN A 70 7.52 4.49 -15.61
N THR A 71 8.33 4.58 -14.58
CA THR A 71 8.09 3.87 -13.32
C THR A 71 7.08 4.58 -12.44
N ALA A 72 6.95 5.89 -12.58
CA ALA A 72 6.00 6.67 -11.80
C ALA A 72 4.59 6.65 -12.40
N SER A 73 4.45 6.21 -13.64
CA SER A 73 3.16 6.24 -14.33
C SER A 73 2.11 5.34 -13.69
N PHE A 74 2.54 4.26 -13.05
CA PHE A 74 1.61 3.38 -12.33
C PHE A 74 1.08 4.01 -11.04
N LEU A 75 1.78 5.01 -10.54
CA LEU A 75 1.53 5.54 -9.21
C LEU A 75 0.99 6.97 -9.26
N SER A 76 0.94 7.54 -10.45
CA SER A 76 0.78 8.97 -10.59
C SER A 76 -0.63 9.49 -10.34
N LYS A 77 -1.65 8.64 -10.35
CA LYS A 77 -3.01 9.18 -10.38
C LYS A 77 -3.53 9.67 -9.03
N ASN A 78 -3.08 9.10 -7.91
CA ASN A 78 -3.60 9.49 -6.60
C ASN A 78 -2.54 9.46 -5.50
N TRP A 79 -1.28 9.35 -5.86
CA TRP A 79 -0.17 9.35 -4.92
C TRP A 79 0.35 10.77 -4.74
N GLN A 80 0.53 11.17 -3.50
CA GLN A 80 1.08 12.47 -3.18
C GLN A 80 2.44 12.30 -2.51
N PHE A 81 3.41 13.05 -3.00
CA PHE A 81 4.77 13.05 -2.47
C PHE A 81 5.09 14.45 -1.99
N SER A 82 5.68 14.56 -0.83
CA SER A 82 6.17 15.83 -0.33
C SER A 82 7.53 15.63 0.31
N LEU A 83 8.42 16.57 0.06
CA LEU A 83 9.75 16.56 0.62
C LEU A 83 9.96 17.90 1.31
N SER A 84 10.31 17.87 2.59
CA SER A 84 10.56 19.07 3.38
C SER A 84 11.95 18.99 3.99
N GLU A 85 12.63 20.13 4.01
CA GLU A 85 13.94 20.25 4.59
C GLU A 85 13.86 21.19 5.78
N GLN A 86 14.48 20.81 6.87
CA GLN A 86 14.64 21.68 8.03
C GLN A 86 16.11 21.77 8.38
N LEU A 87 16.58 22.99 8.49
CA LEU A 87 17.95 23.27 8.83
C LEU A 87 18.08 23.37 10.35
N GLN A 88 18.96 22.56 10.90
CA GLN A 88 19.21 22.53 12.32
C GLN A 88 20.45 23.36 12.69
N ARG A 89 20.63 23.64 13.98
CA ARG A 89 21.70 24.52 14.47
C ARG A 89 23.10 24.06 14.15
N ASN A 90 23.30 22.75 13.93
CA ASN A 90 24.63 22.19 13.67
C ASN A 90 24.92 22.01 12.17
N GLU A 91 24.28 22.82 11.33
CA GLU A 91 24.37 22.70 9.88
C GLU A 91 23.85 21.37 9.33
N CYS A 92 23.33 20.52 10.18
CA CYS A 92 22.66 19.32 9.77
C CYS A 92 21.29 19.62 9.19
N ARG A 93 20.95 18.96 8.10
CA ARG A 93 19.65 19.11 7.47
C ARG A 93 18.82 17.87 7.80
N GLN A 94 17.64 18.09 8.31
CA GLN A 94 16.67 17.04 8.48
C GLN A 94 15.75 17.02 7.27
N VAL A 95 15.78 15.95 6.52
CA VAL A 95 14.95 15.77 5.34
C VAL A 95 13.81 14.82 5.71
N THR A 96 12.60 15.30 5.55
CA THR A 96 11.39 14.53 5.80
C THR A 96 10.70 14.25 4.48
N VAL A 97 10.53 12.99 4.15
CA VAL A 97 9.79 12.56 2.97
C VAL A 97 8.47 12.00 3.44
N ARG A 98 7.42 12.51 2.85
CA ARG A 98 6.06 12.09 3.16
C ARG A 98 5.41 11.59 1.89
N VAL A 99 4.96 10.34 1.91
CA VAL A 99 4.28 9.70 0.78
C VAL A 99 2.88 9.34 1.23
N MET A 100 1.89 9.82 0.49
CA MET A 100 0.49 9.52 0.77
C MET A 100 -0.07 8.63 -0.33
N THR A 101 -0.63 7.48 0.06
CA THR A 101 -1.26 6.55 -0.86
C THR A 101 -2.69 6.99 -1.20
N PRO A 102 -3.29 6.43 -2.26
CA PRO A 102 -4.69 6.74 -2.59
C PRO A 102 -5.67 6.43 -1.46
N ARG A 103 -5.34 5.49 -0.59
CA ARG A 103 -6.17 5.12 0.56
C ARG A 103 -5.84 5.92 1.81
N ARG A 104 -5.18 7.05 1.64
CA ARG A 104 -4.82 7.96 2.73
C ARG A 104 -3.84 7.37 3.76
N TYR A 105 -3.10 6.32 3.38
CA TYR A 105 -2.00 5.86 4.20
C TYR A 105 -0.81 6.76 3.99
N GLN A 106 -0.19 7.20 5.07
CA GLN A 106 0.91 8.14 5.03
C GLN A 106 2.17 7.47 5.54
N ALA A 107 3.19 7.39 4.70
CA ALA A 107 4.52 6.93 5.09
C ALA A 107 5.42 8.14 5.23
N THR A 108 6.04 8.29 6.40
CA THR A 108 6.94 9.40 6.69
C THR A 108 8.30 8.85 7.07
N LEU A 109 9.33 9.29 6.35
CA LEU A 109 10.71 8.94 6.63
C LEU A 109 11.51 10.20 6.89
N ASN A 110 12.24 10.21 7.99
CA ASN A 110 13.15 11.29 8.34
C ASN A 110 14.59 10.78 8.28
N ARG A 111 15.46 11.58 7.70
CA ARG A 111 16.88 11.27 7.70
C ARG A 111 17.68 12.54 7.96
N TRP A 112 18.71 12.42 8.77
CA TRP A 112 19.60 13.52 9.05
C TRP A 112 20.78 13.48 8.08
N PHE A 113 21.03 14.61 7.44
CA PHE A 113 22.20 14.81 6.60
C PHE A 113 23.06 15.87 7.25
N CYS A 114 24.16 15.45 7.80
CA CYS A 114 25.12 16.36 8.38
C CYS A 114 26.28 16.53 7.43
N PRO A 115 26.76 17.76 7.20
CA PRO A 115 27.96 17.92 6.41
C PRO A 115 29.13 17.25 7.10
N LEU A 116 29.95 16.54 6.32
CA LEU A 116 31.19 16.01 6.83
C LEU A 116 32.01 17.17 7.33
N SER A 117 32.23 17.25 8.65
CA SER A 117 33.05 18.30 9.19
C SER A 117 34.45 18.14 8.62
N PRO A 118 34.99 19.18 7.94
CA PRO A 118 36.35 19.11 7.46
C PRO A 118 37.29 18.99 8.67
N VAL A 119 38.00 17.93 8.69
CA VAL A 119 39.01 17.74 9.72
C VAL A 119 40.18 18.68 9.46
#